data_1ac6585f7e2e86b00e1c85d602b6bb08
#
_entry.id   1ac6585f7e2e86b00e1c85d602b6bb08
#
_cell.length_a   1.000
_cell.length_b   1.000
_cell.length_c   1.000
_cell.angle_alpha   90.00
_cell.angle_beta   90.00
_cell.angle_gamma   90.00
#
_symmetry.space_group_name_H-M   'P 1'
#
loop_
_entity.id
_entity.type
_entity.pdbx_description
1 polymer ?
#
loop_
_entity_poly.entity_id
_entity_poly.type
_entity_poly.pdbx_seq_one_letter_code
_entity_poly.pdbx_strand_id
1 'polypeptide(L)'
;DELAINGVVYNEMKGAFSSPESVLDRFTRNVLFPDTTYSNESGGDPAVIPELTYEKFIAFHRNYYHPANSYIYLYGDMDMAQKLTWLDQEYLGQYDREDCHADSAIAVQQPFEQPVQREITYSVTEEEGTKDRTYLSINTVVGTDLDPVLYVAFQILEYTLINAPGAPLKQALIDAGIGQDILGGYDCGILQPYFSVIAKNANPEQKGEFLAVVKGTLRRLADQGIDRKSLLAGLNLYEFRYREADYGSAPKGLMYGLWSLDSWLYDGKPTLHLEYQKTFDYLKKAVEEGYFEQLIHRYLLDNPHEAVITVRPRVNQTAEEDRNLAERLKTYKESLGREELEALAARTRQLKEYQEEPSQQEDLEKIPMLQREDIEREGGRFSYEVKMEDGVNVIHSNLFTSGIGYLKVLFDTSRVPVE
;
A
#
# COMPACT_ATOMS: atom_id res chain seq x y z
N ASP A 1 -34.75 14.67 18.67
CA ASP A 1 -33.63 13.82 18.17
C ASP A 1 -32.41 14.72 17.94
N GLU A 2 -31.20 14.20 18.15
CA GLU A 2 -29.93 14.89 17.90
C GLU A 2 -29.58 14.83 16.42
N LEU A 3 -28.89 15.86 15.89
CA LEU A 3 -28.27 15.80 14.58
C LEU A 3 -26.99 14.97 14.65
N ALA A 4 -26.79 14.12 13.66
CA ALA A 4 -25.57 13.36 13.49
C ALA A 4 -25.16 13.37 12.01
N ILE A 5 -23.87 13.32 11.73
CA ILE A 5 -23.36 13.03 10.39
C ILE A 5 -23.39 11.51 10.22
N ASN A 6 -24.03 11.06 9.16
CA ASN A 6 -24.08 9.64 8.80
C ASN A 6 -23.80 9.49 7.31
N GLY A 7 -22.81 8.69 6.99
CA GLY A 7 -22.42 8.38 5.62
C GLY A 7 -21.45 7.21 5.61
N VAL A 8 -21.58 6.30 4.64
CA VAL A 8 -20.74 5.08 4.54
C VAL A 8 -19.27 5.49 4.48
N VAL A 9 -18.89 6.31 3.50
CA VAL A 9 -17.50 6.75 3.31
C VAL A 9 -16.99 7.55 4.52
N TYR A 10 -17.80 8.43 5.08
CA TYR A 10 -17.44 9.19 6.29
C TYR A 10 -17.09 8.28 7.47
N ASN A 11 -17.93 7.28 7.73
CA ASN A 11 -17.73 6.34 8.84
C ASN A 11 -16.55 5.41 8.60
N GLU A 12 -16.36 4.95 7.36
CA GLU A 12 -15.24 4.12 6.94
C GLU A 12 -13.92 4.87 7.13
N MET A 13 -13.82 6.10 6.63
CA MET A 13 -12.61 6.90 6.75
C MET A 13 -12.32 7.31 8.20
N LYS A 14 -13.35 7.58 9.00
CA LYS A 14 -13.17 7.79 10.45
C LYS A 14 -12.58 6.56 11.14
N GLY A 15 -13.00 5.37 10.74
CA GLY A 15 -12.41 4.11 11.20
C GLY A 15 -10.98 3.89 10.70
N ALA A 16 -10.70 4.18 9.43
CA ALA A 16 -9.37 4.00 8.82
C ALA A 16 -8.29 4.84 9.52
N PHE A 17 -8.62 6.01 10.07
CA PHE A 17 -7.67 6.88 10.79
C PHE A 17 -7.63 6.65 12.29
N SER A 18 -8.18 5.56 12.80
CA SER A 18 -8.19 5.27 14.25
C SER A 18 -6.87 4.68 14.76
N SER A 19 -6.06 4.04 13.89
CA SER A 19 -4.79 3.43 14.31
C SER A 19 -3.61 4.39 14.16
N PRO A 20 -2.63 4.33 15.08
CA PRO A 20 -1.43 5.17 15.01
C PRO A 20 -0.58 4.90 13.76
N GLU A 21 -0.59 3.66 13.24
CA GLU A 21 0.09 3.29 11.99
C GLU A 21 -0.53 4.01 10.80
N SER A 22 -1.86 4.05 10.69
CA SER A 22 -2.56 4.76 9.62
C SER A 22 -2.34 6.28 9.71
N VAL A 23 -2.31 6.83 10.93
CA VAL A 23 -1.98 8.25 11.15
C VAL A 23 -0.56 8.54 10.68
N LEU A 24 0.42 7.68 11.02
CA LEU A 24 1.81 7.82 10.58
C LEU A 24 1.93 7.76 9.06
N ASP A 25 1.34 6.75 8.41
CA ASP A 25 1.42 6.54 6.97
C ASP A 25 0.86 7.74 6.19
N ARG A 26 -0.36 8.16 6.53
CA ARG A 26 -0.99 9.34 5.95
C ARG A 26 -0.13 10.60 6.14
N PHE A 27 0.30 10.85 7.37
CA PHE A 27 1.06 12.05 7.69
C PHE A 27 2.43 12.05 7.02
N THR A 28 3.04 10.88 6.82
CA THR A 28 4.29 10.73 6.07
C THR A 28 4.14 11.23 4.65
N ARG A 29 3.10 10.81 3.94
CA ARG A 29 2.83 11.28 2.56
C ARG A 29 2.51 12.77 2.51
N ASN A 30 1.69 13.28 3.43
CA ASN A 30 1.42 14.72 3.52
C ASN A 30 2.70 15.55 3.70
N VAL A 31 3.63 15.08 4.51
CA VAL A 31 4.88 15.81 4.82
C VAL A 31 5.89 15.69 3.69
N LEU A 32 6.05 14.51 3.08
CA LEU A 32 7.03 14.30 2.01
C LEU A 32 6.61 14.93 0.68
N PHE A 33 5.31 15.04 0.41
CA PHE A 33 4.77 15.47 -0.88
C PHE A 33 3.76 16.61 -0.77
N PRO A 34 4.09 17.73 -0.09
CA PRO A 34 3.12 18.79 0.21
C PRO A 34 2.54 19.49 -1.02
N ASP A 35 3.26 19.49 -2.15
CA ASP A 35 2.88 20.22 -3.36
C ASP A 35 2.25 19.32 -4.44
N THR A 36 2.00 18.04 -4.11
CA THR A 36 1.45 17.07 -5.06
C THR A 36 0.14 16.46 -4.56
N THR A 37 -0.53 15.70 -5.43
CA THR A 37 -1.75 14.96 -5.08
C THR A 37 -1.55 13.98 -3.92
N TYR A 38 -0.34 13.48 -3.69
CA TYR A 38 -0.03 12.58 -2.58
C TYR A 38 -0.17 13.21 -1.19
N SER A 39 -0.28 14.54 -1.09
CA SER A 39 -0.64 15.22 0.15
C SER A 39 -2.10 15.02 0.55
N ASN A 40 -2.95 14.55 -0.36
CA ASN A 40 -4.35 14.31 -0.11
C ASN A 40 -4.62 12.84 0.20
N GLU A 41 -5.68 12.58 0.96
CA GLU A 41 -6.16 11.23 1.23
C GLU A 41 -7.17 10.80 0.17
N SER A 42 -6.92 9.66 -0.49
CA SER A 42 -7.74 9.18 -1.60
C SER A 42 -9.18 8.85 -1.20
N GLY A 43 -9.38 8.30 0.01
CA GLY A 43 -10.71 8.00 0.57
C GLY A 43 -11.42 9.23 1.15
N GLY A 44 -10.73 10.36 1.26
CA GLY A 44 -11.22 11.61 1.83
C GLY A 44 -10.97 11.76 3.32
N ASP A 45 -10.77 13.00 3.76
CA ASP A 45 -10.60 13.33 5.17
C ASP A 45 -11.99 13.43 5.84
N PRO A 46 -12.28 12.67 6.92
CA PRO A 46 -13.55 12.74 7.63
C PRO A 46 -13.92 14.15 8.11
N ALA A 47 -12.93 14.99 8.38
CA ALA A 47 -13.19 16.39 8.76
C ALA A 47 -13.69 17.25 7.59
N VAL A 48 -13.38 16.88 6.36
CA VAL A 48 -13.68 17.63 5.14
C VAL A 48 -14.84 17.03 4.33
N ILE A 49 -15.02 15.71 4.37
CA ILE A 49 -16.11 15.01 3.64
C ILE A 49 -17.48 15.70 3.80
N PRO A 50 -17.90 16.15 5.01
CA PRO A 50 -19.18 16.81 5.18
C PRO A 50 -19.31 18.19 4.50
N GLU A 51 -18.20 18.76 4.04
CA GLU A 51 -18.15 20.07 3.36
C GLU A 51 -18.32 19.94 1.83
N LEU A 52 -18.32 18.70 1.31
CA LEU A 52 -18.54 18.45 -0.11
C LEU A 52 -19.99 18.75 -0.49
N THR A 53 -20.17 19.47 -1.60
CA THR A 53 -21.50 19.68 -2.19
C THR A 53 -21.73 18.73 -3.36
N TYR A 54 -22.99 18.48 -3.67
CA TYR A 54 -23.36 17.64 -4.82
C TYR A 54 -22.76 18.17 -6.13
N GLU A 55 -22.77 19.49 -6.31
CA GLU A 55 -22.22 20.13 -7.51
C GLU A 55 -20.71 19.90 -7.65
N LYS A 56 -19.96 20.03 -6.56
CA LYS A 56 -18.51 19.74 -6.55
C LYS A 56 -18.24 18.27 -6.86
N PHE A 57 -19.01 17.36 -6.25
CA PHE A 57 -18.89 15.93 -6.46
C PHE A 57 -19.13 15.56 -7.94
N ILE A 58 -20.23 16.03 -8.52
CA ILE A 58 -20.55 15.77 -9.94
C ILE A 58 -19.55 16.43 -10.89
N ALA A 59 -19.09 17.64 -10.57
CA ALA A 59 -18.08 18.33 -11.38
C ALA A 59 -16.76 17.58 -11.39
N PHE A 60 -16.33 17.07 -10.24
CA PHE A 60 -15.14 16.22 -10.15
C PHE A 60 -15.28 14.95 -11.00
N HIS A 61 -16.41 14.24 -10.86
CA HIS A 61 -16.67 13.05 -11.65
C HIS A 61 -16.63 13.34 -13.16
N ARG A 62 -17.34 14.37 -13.62
CA ARG A 62 -17.36 14.76 -15.05
C ARG A 62 -15.98 15.13 -15.58
N ASN A 63 -15.13 15.76 -14.74
CA ASN A 63 -13.82 16.21 -15.16
C ASN A 63 -12.81 15.04 -15.29
N TYR A 64 -12.82 14.11 -14.36
CA TYR A 64 -11.77 13.08 -14.27
C TYR A 64 -12.19 11.70 -14.78
N TYR A 65 -13.49 11.36 -14.77
CA TYR A 65 -14.00 10.05 -15.17
C TYR A 65 -14.37 10.03 -16.67
N HIS A 66 -13.37 10.28 -17.50
CA HIS A 66 -13.49 10.19 -18.96
C HIS A 66 -12.59 9.07 -19.48
N PRO A 67 -13.00 8.27 -20.51
CA PRO A 67 -12.19 7.17 -21.02
C PRO A 67 -10.78 7.58 -21.47
N ALA A 68 -10.62 8.79 -22.00
CA ALA A 68 -9.32 9.31 -22.39
C ALA A 68 -8.39 9.63 -21.19
N ASN A 69 -8.92 9.65 -19.96
CA ASN A 69 -8.19 9.78 -18.71
C ASN A 69 -8.17 8.46 -17.93
N SER A 70 -8.13 7.32 -18.62
CA SER A 70 -8.15 6.01 -17.99
C SER A 70 -7.15 5.06 -18.64
N TYR A 71 -6.73 4.05 -17.88
CA TYR A 71 -5.95 2.91 -18.36
C TYR A 71 -6.82 1.67 -18.30
N ILE A 72 -6.89 0.92 -19.40
CA ILE A 72 -7.67 -0.31 -19.51
C ILE A 72 -6.71 -1.49 -19.55
N TYR A 73 -6.80 -2.34 -18.54
CA TYR A 73 -5.99 -3.55 -18.41
C TYR A 73 -6.88 -4.79 -18.48
N LEU A 74 -6.57 -5.70 -19.39
CA LEU A 74 -7.27 -6.98 -19.57
C LEU A 74 -6.28 -8.12 -19.37
N TYR A 75 -6.65 -9.09 -18.54
CA TYR A 75 -5.84 -10.28 -18.29
C TYR A 75 -6.73 -11.51 -18.11
N GLY A 76 -6.40 -12.61 -18.75
CA GLY A 76 -7.09 -13.88 -18.61
C GLY A 76 -7.19 -14.64 -19.93
N ASP A 77 -7.76 -15.84 -19.86
CA ASP A 77 -8.07 -16.68 -21.01
C ASP A 77 -9.37 -16.21 -21.64
N MET A 78 -9.28 -15.26 -22.58
CA MET A 78 -10.44 -14.67 -23.26
C MET A 78 -10.12 -14.39 -24.73
N ASP A 79 -11.16 -14.32 -25.57
CA ASP A 79 -11.03 -13.77 -26.92
C ASP A 79 -10.79 -12.26 -26.85
N MET A 80 -9.53 -11.86 -26.92
CA MET A 80 -9.09 -10.48 -26.81
C MET A 80 -9.67 -9.60 -27.94
N ALA A 81 -9.75 -10.12 -29.16
CA ALA A 81 -10.31 -9.37 -30.28
C ALA A 81 -11.79 -9.04 -30.06
N GLN A 82 -12.55 -10.01 -29.58
CA GLN A 82 -13.96 -9.81 -29.22
C GLN A 82 -14.11 -8.76 -28.10
N LYS A 83 -13.29 -8.83 -27.06
CA LYS A 83 -13.34 -7.88 -25.94
C LYS A 83 -12.98 -6.47 -26.37
N LEU A 84 -11.94 -6.30 -27.17
CA LEU A 84 -11.55 -4.99 -27.70
C LEU A 84 -12.63 -4.42 -28.63
N THR A 85 -13.22 -5.24 -29.48
CA THR A 85 -14.33 -4.83 -30.34
C THR A 85 -15.55 -4.38 -29.54
N TRP A 86 -15.88 -5.12 -28.49
CA TRP A 86 -16.98 -4.76 -27.59
C TRP A 86 -16.70 -3.43 -26.87
N LEU A 87 -15.49 -3.25 -26.31
CA LEU A 87 -15.09 -2.01 -25.65
C LEU A 87 -15.18 -0.81 -26.60
N ASP A 88 -14.74 -0.97 -27.84
CA ASP A 88 -14.78 0.10 -28.83
C ASP A 88 -16.23 0.47 -29.19
N GLN A 89 -17.06 -0.53 -29.50
CA GLN A 89 -18.44 -0.31 -30.01
C GLN A 89 -19.41 0.12 -28.91
N GLU A 90 -19.34 -0.50 -27.74
CA GLU A 90 -20.32 -0.28 -26.66
C GLU A 90 -19.93 0.82 -25.70
N TYR A 91 -18.65 1.21 -25.66
CA TYR A 91 -18.17 2.19 -24.70
C TYR A 91 -17.31 3.29 -25.30
N LEU A 92 -16.11 2.99 -25.82
CA LEU A 92 -15.15 4.01 -26.22
C LEU A 92 -15.62 4.84 -27.44
N GLY A 93 -16.31 4.21 -28.41
CA GLY A 93 -16.85 4.87 -29.59
C GLY A 93 -17.92 5.93 -29.31
N GLN A 94 -18.41 6.03 -28.07
CA GLN A 94 -19.37 7.07 -27.64
C GLN A 94 -18.70 8.36 -27.17
N TYR A 95 -17.36 8.38 -27.05
CA TYR A 95 -16.60 9.50 -26.50
C TYR A 95 -15.60 10.04 -27.51
N ASP A 96 -15.41 11.35 -27.50
CA ASP A 96 -14.33 11.99 -28.22
C ASP A 96 -13.18 12.30 -27.25
N ARG A 97 -11.96 11.97 -27.66
CA ARG A 97 -10.77 12.26 -26.85
C ARG A 97 -10.56 13.75 -26.61
N GLU A 98 -10.96 14.59 -27.56
CA GLU A 98 -10.84 16.05 -27.46
C GLU A 98 -11.74 16.65 -26.37
N ASP A 99 -12.77 15.92 -25.92
CA ASP A 99 -13.65 16.35 -24.83
C ASP A 99 -13.01 16.18 -23.43
N CYS A 100 -11.88 15.46 -23.34
CA CYS A 100 -11.18 15.27 -22.08
C CYS A 100 -10.18 16.41 -21.82
N HIS A 101 -10.48 17.20 -20.80
CA HIS A 101 -9.65 18.32 -20.35
C HIS A 101 -9.01 18.07 -18.98
N ALA A 102 -9.10 16.85 -18.47
CA ALA A 102 -8.52 16.50 -17.17
C ALA A 102 -6.98 16.59 -17.21
N ASP A 103 -6.42 17.38 -16.29
CA ASP A 103 -4.99 17.33 -15.97
C ASP A 103 -4.82 16.48 -14.71
N SER A 104 -4.49 15.22 -14.91
CA SER A 104 -4.25 14.24 -13.86
C SER A 104 -2.78 13.86 -13.70
N ALA A 105 -1.87 14.52 -14.44
CA ALA A 105 -0.44 14.29 -14.34
C ALA A 105 0.08 14.67 -12.94
N ILE A 106 0.86 13.78 -12.34
CA ILE A 106 1.47 14.02 -11.03
C ILE A 106 2.85 14.61 -11.26
N ALA A 107 3.06 15.84 -10.77
CA ALA A 107 4.36 16.48 -10.82
C ALA A 107 5.34 15.86 -9.82
N VAL A 108 6.62 15.87 -10.15
CA VAL A 108 7.69 15.48 -9.22
C VAL A 108 7.78 16.52 -8.11
N GLN A 109 7.64 16.09 -6.87
CA GLN A 109 7.88 16.93 -5.68
C GLN A 109 9.35 17.36 -5.67
N GLN A 110 9.58 18.66 -5.57
CA GLN A 110 10.95 19.16 -5.44
C GLN A 110 11.55 18.76 -4.09
N PRO A 111 12.84 18.39 -4.03
CA PRO A 111 13.51 18.08 -2.79
C PRO A 111 13.47 19.25 -1.82
N PHE A 112 13.43 18.96 -0.53
CA PHE A 112 13.57 19.98 0.51
C PHE A 112 15.00 20.58 0.47
N GLU A 113 15.15 21.81 0.96
CA GLU A 113 16.49 22.42 1.16
C GLU A 113 17.25 21.73 2.30
N GLN A 114 16.53 21.23 3.31
CA GLN A 114 17.06 20.47 4.45
C GLN A 114 15.99 19.52 4.99
N PRO A 115 16.38 18.45 5.70
CA PRO A 115 15.45 17.55 6.35
C PRO A 115 14.44 18.27 7.24
N VAL A 116 13.17 17.84 7.16
CA VAL A 116 12.08 18.43 7.96
C VAL A 116 11.74 17.56 9.16
N GLN A 117 11.27 18.19 10.24
CA GLN A 117 10.75 17.48 11.40
C GLN A 117 9.31 17.89 11.65
N ARG A 118 8.44 16.92 11.88
CA ARG A 118 7.01 17.15 12.14
C ARG A 118 6.52 16.25 13.25
N GLU A 119 5.47 16.71 13.92
CA GLU A 119 4.81 15.98 14.99
C GLU A 119 3.31 15.99 14.78
N ILE A 120 2.65 14.88 15.07
CA ILE A 120 1.20 14.72 15.06
C ILE A 120 0.79 13.86 16.26
N THR A 121 -0.48 13.94 16.67
CA THR A 121 -1.02 13.14 17.77
C THR A 121 -2.08 12.16 17.28
N TYR A 122 -2.25 11.08 18.05
CA TYR A 122 -3.35 10.14 17.91
C TYR A 122 -4.00 9.87 19.26
N SER A 123 -5.26 9.43 19.24
CA SER A 123 -6.04 9.23 20.46
C SER A 123 -5.68 7.96 21.18
N VAL A 124 -5.56 8.04 22.51
CA VAL A 124 -5.50 6.90 23.43
C VAL A 124 -6.50 7.11 24.56
N THR A 125 -6.88 6.04 25.25
CA THR A 125 -7.72 6.12 26.46
C THR A 125 -6.87 6.46 27.69
N GLU A 126 -7.51 6.88 28.78
CA GLU A 126 -6.83 7.09 30.07
C GLU A 126 -6.16 5.82 30.60
N GLU A 127 -6.83 4.66 30.41
CA GLU A 127 -6.33 3.36 30.87
C GLU A 127 -5.07 2.94 30.08
N GLU A 128 -5.00 3.27 28.81
CA GLU A 128 -3.86 2.98 27.96
C GLU A 128 -2.65 3.84 28.33
N GLY A 129 -2.85 5.07 28.74
CA GLY A 129 -1.79 6.03 29.04
C GLY A 129 -0.95 6.42 27.82
N THR A 130 0.15 7.15 28.07
CA THR A 130 1.00 7.69 26.99
C THR A 130 2.39 7.10 26.94
N LYS A 131 2.78 6.32 27.95
CA LYS A 131 4.13 5.74 28.03
C LYS A 131 4.29 4.57 27.05
N ASP A 132 5.43 4.50 26.38
CA ASP A 132 5.79 3.46 25.43
C ASP A 132 4.74 3.30 24.29
N ARG A 133 4.25 4.46 23.76
CA ARG A 133 3.23 4.51 22.71
C ARG A 133 3.51 5.54 21.62
N THR A 134 4.69 6.10 21.60
CA THR A 134 5.14 7.03 20.56
C THR A 134 5.70 6.25 19.39
N TYR A 135 5.41 6.71 18.18
CA TYR A 135 6.06 6.24 16.97
C TYR A 135 7.08 7.28 16.52
N LEU A 136 8.29 6.82 16.26
CA LEU A 136 9.37 7.64 15.71
C LEU A 136 9.70 7.10 14.33
N SER A 137 9.72 7.94 13.33
CA SER A 137 10.10 7.51 11.99
C SER A 137 11.04 8.49 11.29
N ILE A 138 11.87 7.93 10.43
CA ILE A 138 12.67 8.66 9.44
C ILE A 138 12.28 8.13 8.07
N ASN A 139 11.91 9.04 7.16
CA ASN A 139 11.33 8.74 5.87
C ASN A 139 12.06 9.54 4.82
N THR A 140 12.57 8.88 3.78
CA THR A 140 13.43 9.53 2.79
C THR A 140 12.98 9.16 1.38
N VAL A 141 12.76 10.15 0.51
CA VAL A 141 12.34 9.95 -0.88
C VAL A 141 13.48 9.38 -1.72
N VAL A 142 13.18 8.40 -2.56
CA VAL A 142 14.16 7.63 -3.33
C VAL A 142 13.87 7.69 -4.82
N GLY A 143 14.41 8.65 -5.53
CA GLY A 143 14.33 8.73 -6.99
C GLY A 143 12.89 8.72 -7.51
N THR A 144 12.64 7.93 -8.55
CA THR A 144 11.30 7.73 -9.14
C THR A 144 11.08 6.25 -9.47
N ASP A 145 9.82 5.86 -9.52
CA ASP A 145 9.38 4.50 -9.91
C ASP A 145 9.71 4.14 -11.36
N LEU A 146 10.10 5.13 -12.17
CA LEU A 146 10.53 4.91 -13.55
C LEU A 146 11.97 4.37 -13.68
N ASP A 147 12.69 4.22 -12.56
CA ASP A 147 14.00 3.55 -12.52
C ASP A 147 13.84 2.10 -12.00
N PRO A 148 13.80 1.09 -12.89
CA PRO A 148 13.59 -0.29 -12.49
C PRO A 148 14.73 -0.87 -11.66
N VAL A 149 15.92 -0.29 -11.72
CA VAL A 149 17.06 -0.74 -10.91
C VAL A 149 16.92 -0.25 -9.48
N LEU A 150 16.60 1.04 -9.28
CA LEU A 150 16.32 1.58 -7.95
C LEU A 150 15.11 0.89 -7.32
N TYR A 151 14.06 0.67 -8.08
CA TYR A 151 12.83 0.00 -7.63
C TYR A 151 13.12 -1.36 -6.97
N VAL A 152 13.92 -2.21 -7.61
CA VAL A 152 14.29 -3.53 -7.05
C VAL A 152 15.38 -3.40 -5.98
N ALA A 153 16.36 -2.52 -6.17
CA ALA A 153 17.48 -2.36 -5.24
C ALA A 153 17.02 -1.93 -3.85
N PHE A 154 16.03 -1.03 -3.76
CA PHE A 154 15.49 -0.60 -2.46
C PHE A 154 14.59 -1.64 -1.80
N GLN A 155 13.91 -2.51 -2.53
CA GLN A 155 13.25 -3.69 -1.96
C GLN A 155 14.29 -4.64 -1.30
N ILE A 156 15.42 -4.85 -1.95
CA ILE A 156 16.52 -5.66 -1.42
C ILE A 156 17.14 -4.99 -0.19
N LEU A 157 17.34 -3.66 -0.22
CA LEU A 157 17.86 -2.89 0.93
C LEU A 157 16.90 -2.93 2.11
N GLU A 158 15.60 -2.75 1.90
CA GLU A 158 14.60 -2.87 2.95
C GLU A 158 14.71 -4.22 3.66
N TYR A 159 14.70 -5.30 2.90
CA TYR A 159 14.86 -6.64 3.46
C TYR A 159 16.17 -6.77 4.22
N THR A 160 17.28 -6.41 3.60
CA THR A 160 18.63 -6.60 4.16
C THR A 160 18.87 -5.76 5.43
N LEU A 161 18.35 -4.54 5.45
CA LEU A 161 18.60 -3.59 6.55
C LEU A 161 17.62 -3.76 7.72
N ILE A 162 16.37 -4.24 7.45
CA ILE A 162 15.29 -4.20 8.43
C ILE A 162 14.60 -5.56 8.62
N ASN A 163 14.26 -6.28 7.53
CA ASN A 163 13.34 -7.41 7.60
C ASN A 163 14.02 -8.78 7.69
N ALA A 164 15.28 -8.89 7.28
CA ALA A 164 16.02 -10.15 7.38
C ALA A 164 16.30 -10.51 8.86
N PRO A 165 16.42 -11.80 9.19
CA PRO A 165 16.90 -12.21 10.51
C PRO A 165 18.27 -11.59 10.83
N GLY A 166 18.36 -10.87 11.94
CA GLY A 166 19.59 -10.17 12.33
C GLY A 166 19.92 -8.92 11.50
N ALA A 167 18.93 -8.35 10.82
CA ALA A 167 19.08 -7.14 10.01
C ALA A 167 19.69 -5.98 10.83
N PRO A 168 20.71 -5.29 10.31
CA PRO A 168 21.57 -4.41 11.10
C PRO A 168 20.87 -3.17 11.68
N LEU A 169 19.92 -2.57 10.98
CA LEU A 169 19.16 -1.42 11.53
C LEU A 169 18.22 -1.89 12.63
N LYS A 170 17.47 -2.97 12.38
CA LYS A 170 16.57 -3.53 13.40
C LYS A 170 17.32 -3.94 14.65
N GLN A 171 18.44 -4.65 14.50
CA GLN A 171 19.23 -5.11 15.62
C GLN A 171 19.83 -3.94 16.41
N ALA A 172 20.41 -2.93 15.74
CA ALA A 172 21.00 -1.78 16.41
C ALA A 172 19.98 -0.97 17.24
N LEU A 173 18.75 -0.83 16.75
CA LEU A 173 17.68 -0.15 17.48
C LEU A 173 17.16 -0.97 18.66
N ILE A 174 17.06 -2.29 18.51
CA ILE A 174 16.71 -3.21 19.60
C ILE A 174 17.79 -3.18 20.70
N ASP A 175 19.06 -3.25 20.33
CA ASP A 175 20.19 -3.21 21.28
C ASP A 175 20.26 -1.89 22.04
N ALA A 176 19.84 -0.79 21.42
CA ALA A 176 19.71 0.53 22.05
C ALA A 176 18.43 0.67 22.91
N GLY A 177 17.54 -0.32 22.92
CA GLY A 177 16.28 -0.27 23.68
C GLY A 177 15.29 0.77 23.16
N ILE A 178 15.32 1.07 21.86
CA ILE A 178 14.46 2.08 21.22
C ILE A 178 13.20 1.42 20.67
N GLY A 179 12.07 1.76 21.26
CA GLY A 179 10.78 1.15 20.90
C GLY A 179 10.66 -0.30 21.33
N GLN A 180 9.50 -0.88 21.10
CA GLN A 180 9.21 -2.30 21.39
C GLN A 180 9.26 -3.15 20.12
N ASP A 181 9.10 -2.55 18.95
CA ASP A 181 9.30 -3.17 17.64
C ASP A 181 9.84 -2.16 16.64
N ILE A 182 10.59 -2.69 15.67
CA ILE A 182 11.18 -1.91 14.60
C ILE A 182 10.57 -2.40 13.28
N LEU A 183 9.94 -1.47 12.60
CA LEU A 183 9.32 -1.67 11.30
C LEU A 183 10.10 -0.87 10.25
N GLY A 184 9.90 -1.20 9.01
CA GLY A 184 10.40 -0.43 7.88
C GLY A 184 9.59 -0.74 6.65
N GLY A 185 9.71 0.12 5.66
CA GLY A 185 9.02 -0.03 4.40
C GLY A 185 9.72 0.70 3.28
N TYR A 186 9.56 0.17 2.10
CA TYR A 186 9.83 0.85 0.85
C TYR A 186 8.52 0.97 0.09
N ASP A 187 7.90 2.14 0.16
CA ASP A 187 6.65 2.44 -0.55
C ASP A 187 6.98 2.80 -1.99
N CYS A 188 6.77 1.84 -2.90
CA CYS A 188 7.14 1.92 -4.31
C CYS A 188 5.95 1.97 -5.28
N GLY A 189 4.72 2.09 -4.78
CA GLY A 189 3.51 2.22 -5.61
C GLY A 189 3.15 3.67 -5.98
N ILE A 190 4.09 4.61 -5.90
CA ILE A 190 3.90 6.03 -6.20
C ILE A 190 5.05 6.57 -7.04
N LEU A 191 4.84 7.71 -7.74
CA LEU A 191 5.84 8.27 -8.66
C LEU A 191 7.23 8.45 -8.03
N GLN A 192 7.28 8.90 -6.77
CA GLN A 192 8.52 9.05 -6.02
C GLN A 192 8.48 8.15 -4.78
N PRO A 193 9.02 6.93 -4.86
CA PRO A 193 9.08 6.02 -3.73
C PRO A 193 9.80 6.62 -2.52
N TYR A 194 9.49 6.14 -1.33
CA TYR A 194 10.23 6.53 -0.13
C TYR A 194 10.55 5.32 0.75
N PHE A 195 11.68 5.44 1.46
CA PHE A 195 12.17 4.44 2.39
C PHE A 195 11.95 4.92 3.82
N SER A 196 11.41 4.05 4.68
CA SER A 196 11.07 4.37 6.07
C SER A 196 11.74 3.42 7.06
N VAL A 197 12.20 3.97 8.19
CA VAL A 197 12.57 3.23 9.40
C VAL A 197 11.70 3.74 10.54
N ILE A 198 11.02 2.84 11.23
CA ILE A 198 9.99 3.18 12.23
C ILE A 198 10.28 2.43 13.53
N ALA A 199 10.41 3.17 14.64
CA ALA A 199 10.37 2.61 15.97
C ALA A 199 8.96 2.73 16.54
N LYS A 200 8.33 1.59 16.77
CA LYS A 200 6.98 1.46 17.33
C LYS A 200 7.04 1.37 18.85
N ASN A 201 6.10 2.00 19.53
CA ASN A 201 5.99 1.97 20.99
C ASN A 201 7.28 2.46 21.70
N ALA A 202 7.84 3.55 21.18
CA ALA A 202 8.94 4.30 21.79
C ALA A 202 8.43 5.40 22.74
N ASN A 203 9.32 6.25 23.20
CA ASN A 203 9.02 7.46 23.94
C ASN A 203 9.57 8.70 23.20
N PRO A 204 8.97 9.89 23.33
CA PRO A 204 9.40 11.10 22.61
C PRO A 204 10.86 11.48 22.87
N GLU A 205 11.35 11.22 24.09
CA GLU A 205 12.72 11.53 24.54
C GLU A 205 13.78 10.69 23.78
N GLN A 206 13.39 9.54 23.25
CA GLN A 206 14.27 8.64 22.49
C GLN A 206 14.52 9.12 21.06
N LYS A 207 13.85 10.18 20.58
CA LYS A 207 13.98 10.68 19.21
C LYS A 207 15.43 10.98 18.80
N GLY A 208 16.18 11.66 19.65
CA GLY A 208 17.59 12.01 19.37
C GLY A 208 18.47 10.77 19.22
N GLU A 209 18.30 9.80 20.12
CA GLU A 209 19.02 8.54 20.11
C GLU A 209 18.61 7.67 18.90
N PHE A 210 17.31 7.60 18.59
CA PHE A 210 16.79 6.93 17.39
C PHE A 210 17.49 7.42 16.12
N LEU A 211 17.56 8.73 15.90
CA LEU A 211 18.22 9.33 14.76
C LEU A 211 19.71 9.02 14.73
N ALA A 212 20.38 9.09 15.89
CA ALA A 212 21.81 8.81 16.01
C ALA A 212 22.12 7.35 15.66
N VAL A 213 21.32 6.40 16.16
CA VAL A 213 21.48 4.96 15.90
C VAL A 213 21.23 4.66 14.42
N VAL A 214 20.13 5.17 13.83
CA VAL A 214 19.81 4.95 12.41
C VAL A 214 20.92 5.50 11.51
N LYS A 215 21.24 6.80 11.65
CA LYS A 215 22.26 7.45 10.79
C LYS A 215 23.66 6.89 11.04
N GLY A 216 24.00 6.55 12.28
CA GLY A 216 25.29 5.92 12.62
C GLY A 216 25.43 4.53 12.02
N THR A 217 24.37 3.72 12.06
CA THR A 217 24.37 2.38 11.46
C THR A 217 24.45 2.45 9.95
N LEU A 218 23.65 3.33 9.31
CA LEU A 218 23.70 3.53 7.85
C LEU A 218 25.08 3.98 7.39
N ARG A 219 25.71 4.96 8.10
CA ARG A 219 27.08 5.43 7.76
C ARG A 219 28.09 4.31 7.91
N ARG A 220 28.06 3.54 8.98
CA ARG A 220 28.94 2.39 9.15
C ARG A 220 28.80 1.38 8.01
N LEU A 221 27.58 1.07 7.59
CA LEU A 221 27.32 0.12 6.49
C LEU A 221 27.79 0.69 5.15
N ALA A 222 27.56 1.97 4.89
CA ALA A 222 27.99 2.63 3.68
C ALA A 222 29.53 2.72 3.56
N ASP A 223 30.23 2.98 4.69
CA ASP A 223 31.71 3.15 4.70
C ASP A 223 32.47 1.82 4.83
N GLN A 224 31.92 0.83 5.53
CA GLN A 224 32.61 -0.44 5.82
C GLN A 224 32.07 -1.62 5.02
N GLY A 225 30.99 -1.42 4.26
CA GLY A 225 30.33 -2.43 3.48
C GLY A 225 29.18 -3.13 4.21
N ILE A 226 28.22 -3.56 3.42
CA ILE A 226 27.10 -4.42 3.83
C ILE A 226 27.57 -5.89 3.74
N ASP A 227 27.10 -6.75 4.66
CA ASP A 227 27.41 -8.19 4.54
C ASP A 227 26.91 -8.73 3.19
N ARG A 228 27.85 -9.16 2.39
CA ARG A 228 27.58 -9.65 1.04
C ARG A 228 26.62 -10.84 1.00
N LYS A 229 26.70 -11.74 2.00
CA LYS A 229 25.79 -12.90 2.05
C LYS A 229 24.36 -12.45 2.30
N SER A 230 24.17 -11.45 3.13
CA SER A 230 22.84 -10.85 3.40
C SER A 230 22.26 -10.17 2.17
N LEU A 231 23.07 -9.42 1.40
CA LEU A 231 22.62 -8.82 0.13
C LEU A 231 22.25 -9.89 -0.90
N LEU A 232 23.08 -10.91 -1.06
CA LEU A 232 22.78 -12.01 -1.99
C LEU A 232 21.56 -12.83 -1.55
N ALA A 233 21.33 -12.99 -0.24
CA ALA A 233 20.13 -13.64 0.26
C ALA A 233 18.88 -12.82 -0.08
N GLY A 234 18.90 -11.49 0.12
CA GLY A 234 17.82 -10.60 -0.26
C GLY A 234 17.56 -10.63 -1.77
N LEU A 235 18.62 -10.53 -2.56
CA LEU A 235 18.54 -10.60 -4.02
C LEU A 235 17.92 -11.92 -4.51
N ASN A 236 18.38 -13.06 -3.99
CA ASN A 236 17.85 -14.37 -4.35
C ASN A 236 16.37 -14.52 -3.91
N LEU A 237 16.02 -13.98 -2.73
CA LEU A 237 14.64 -14.02 -2.24
C LEU A 237 13.69 -13.26 -3.18
N TYR A 238 14.07 -12.03 -3.57
CA TYR A 238 13.24 -11.24 -4.47
C TYR A 238 13.21 -11.81 -5.88
N GLU A 239 14.34 -12.24 -6.45
CA GLU A 239 14.35 -12.91 -7.75
C GLU A 239 13.45 -14.16 -7.76
N PHE A 240 13.48 -14.94 -6.68
CA PHE A 240 12.60 -16.10 -6.52
C PHE A 240 11.13 -15.68 -6.49
N ARG A 241 10.76 -14.67 -5.67
CA ARG A 241 9.39 -14.15 -5.57
C ARG A 241 8.86 -13.65 -6.91
N TYR A 242 9.66 -12.87 -7.64
CA TYR A 242 9.31 -12.36 -8.96
C TYR A 242 9.08 -13.50 -9.98
N ARG A 243 9.90 -14.53 -9.93
CA ARG A 243 9.80 -15.70 -10.82
C ARG A 243 8.65 -16.61 -10.45
N GLU A 244 8.49 -16.94 -9.19
CA GLU A 244 7.40 -17.78 -8.68
C GLU A 244 6.05 -17.11 -8.92
N ALA A 245 5.96 -15.81 -8.66
CA ALA A 245 4.76 -15.02 -8.79
C ALA A 245 3.55 -15.70 -8.10
N ASP A 246 3.80 -16.16 -6.87
CA ASP A 246 2.77 -16.68 -5.97
C ASP A 246 2.32 -15.55 -5.03
N TYR A 247 1.08 -15.14 -5.17
CA TYR A 247 0.46 -14.05 -4.41
C TYR A 247 -0.64 -14.56 -3.48
N GLY A 248 -0.59 -15.85 -3.12
CA GLY A 248 -1.58 -16.48 -2.26
C GLY A 248 -2.98 -16.45 -2.89
N SER A 249 -3.92 -15.77 -2.25
CA SER A 249 -5.31 -15.67 -2.75
C SER A 249 -5.52 -14.58 -3.81
N ALA A 250 -4.55 -13.69 -4.03
CA ALA A 250 -4.67 -12.65 -5.04
C ALA A 250 -4.48 -13.20 -6.46
N PRO A 251 -5.37 -12.89 -7.41
CA PRO A 251 -5.21 -13.32 -8.80
C PRO A 251 -3.93 -12.77 -9.41
N LYS A 252 -3.14 -13.63 -10.06
CA LYS A 252 -1.86 -13.25 -10.70
C LYS A 252 -2.02 -12.08 -11.68
N GLY A 253 -3.09 -12.08 -12.45
CA GLY A 253 -3.38 -11.01 -13.39
C GLY A 253 -3.59 -9.66 -12.71
N LEU A 254 -4.28 -9.62 -11.58
CA LEU A 254 -4.43 -8.41 -10.77
C LEU A 254 -3.07 -7.87 -10.35
N MET A 255 -2.21 -8.71 -9.82
CA MET A 255 -0.87 -8.28 -9.36
C MET A 255 0.00 -7.76 -10.50
N TYR A 256 -0.04 -8.41 -11.67
CA TYR A 256 0.66 -7.90 -12.86
C TYR A 256 0.09 -6.57 -13.35
N GLY A 257 -1.23 -6.38 -13.25
CA GLY A 257 -1.89 -5.10 -13.55
C GLY A 257 -1.39 -3.99 -12.62
N LEU A 258 -1.37 -4.24 -11.31
CA LEU A 258 -0.86 -3.27 -10.33
C LEU A 258 0.61 -2.91 -10.60
N TRP A 259 1.48 -3.89 -10.84
CA TRP A 259 2.89 -3.62 -11.19
C TRP A 259 3.05 -2.86 -12.52
N SER A 260 2.14 -3.07 -13.46
CA SER A 260 2.14 -2.28 -14.70
C SER A 260 1.77 -0.83 -14.43
N LEU A 261 0.86 -0.57 -13.48
CA LEU A 261 0.45 0.78 -13.10
C LEU A 261 1.56 1.57 -12.40
N ASP A 262 2.48 0.91 -11.68
CA ASP A 262 3.62 1.57 -11.01
C ASP A 262 4.51 2.38 -11.97
N SER A 263 4.47 2.08 -13.25
CA SER A 263 5.15 2.88 -14.28
C SER A 263 4.18 3.55 -15.27
N TRP A 264 3.10 2.85 -15.63
CA TRP A 264 2.20 3.29 -16.68
C TRP A 264 1.42 4.55 -16.32
N LEU A 265 1.05 4.72 -15.04
CA LEU A 265 0.39 5.94 -14.54
C LEU A 265 1.25 7.20 -14.71
N TYR A 266 2.55 7.05 -14.90
CA TYR A 266 3.54 8.13 -15.02
C TYR A 266 4.17 8.18 -16.41
N ASP A 267 3.43 7.78 -17.46
CA ASP A 267 3.86 7.73 -18.86
C ASP A 267 5.04 6.76 -19.12
N GLY A 268 5.35 5.89 -18.17
CA GLY A 268 6.33 4.82 -18.34
C GLY A 268 5.79 3.64 -19.13
N LYS A 269 6.69 2.73 -19.52
CA LYS A 269 6.33 1.50 -20.22
C LYS A 269 5.55 0.57 -19.26
N PRO A 270 4.34 0.07 -19.61
CA PRO A 270 3.55 -0.79 -18.71
C PRO A 270 4.25 -2.11 -18.34
N THR A 271 5.23 -2.56 -19.12
CA THR A 271 5.99 -3.77 -18.82
C THR A 271 7.31 -3.51 -18.07
N LEU A 272 7.58 -2.27 -17.66
CA LEU A 272 8.86 -1.86 -17.09
C LEU A 272 9.29 -2.75 -15.92
N HIS A 273 8.40 -2.95 -14.95
CA HIS A 273 8.67 -3.75 -13.76
C HIS A 273 8.41 -5.26 -13.97
N LEU A 274 7.75 -5.64 -15.05
CA LEU A 274 7.57 -7.06 -15.44
C LEU A 274 8.81 -7.63 -16.14
N GLU A 275 9.67 -6.79 -16.71
CA GLU A 275 10.92 -7.17 -17.38
C GLU A 275 12.10 -7.30 -16.39
N TYR A 276 11.88 -7.86 -15.23
CA TYR A 276 12.77 -7.86 -14.07
C TYR A 276 14.11 -8.61 -14.27
N GLN A 277 14.21 -9.56 -15.21
CA GLN A 277 15.40 -10.42 -15.33
C GLN A 277 16.69 -9.63 -15.52
N LYS A 278 16.69 -8.64 -16.43
CA LYS A 278 17.86 -7.79 -16.68
C LYS A 278 18.27 -6.97 -15.45
N THR A 279 17.29 -6.55 -14.66
CA THR A 279 17.51 -5.81 -13.41
C THR A 279 18.22 -6.68 -12.39
N PHE A 280 17.76 -7.92 -12.18
CA PHE A 280 18.44 -8.87 -11.28
C PHE A 280 19.83 -9.25 -11.78
N ASP A 281 20.03 -9.48 -13.09
CA ASP A 281 21.34 -9.78 -13.68
C ASP A 281 22.33 -8.62 -13.48
N TYR A 282 21.86 -7.38 -13.55
CA TYR A 282 22.66 -6.20 -13.23
C TYR A 282 22.99 -6.15 -11.72
N LEU A 283 21.99 -6.26 -10.86
CA LEU A 283 22.16 -6.15 -9.40
C LEU A 283 23.08 -7.23 -8.82
N LYS A 284 23.07 -8.44 -9.39
CA LYS A 284 24.03 -9.52 -9.03
C LYS A 284 25.49 -9.08 -9.21
N LYS A 285 25.78 -8.32 -10.25
CA LYS A 285 27.14 -7.76 -10.50
C LYS A 285 27.39 -6.57 -9.60
N ALA A 286 26.41 -5.70 -9.47
CA ALA A 286 26.49 -4.47 -8.71
C ALA A 286 26.77 -4.68 -7.20
N VAL A 287 26.41 -5.85 -6.63
CA VAL A 287 26.80 -6.24 -5.25
C VAL A 287 28.32 -6.24 -5.08
N GLU A 288 29.10 -6.63 -6.11
CA GLU A 288 30.56 -6.65 -6.05
C GLU A 288 31.20 -5.26 -6.18
N GLU A 289 30.45 -4.29 -6.69
CA GLU A 289 30.94 -2.97 -7.06
C GLU A 289 30.60 -1.90 -5.99
N GLY A 290 30.02 -2.32 -4.84
CA GLY A 290 29.61 -1.41 -3.76
C GLY A 290 28.42 -0.51 -4.13
N TYR A 291 27.58 -0.96 -5.04
CA TYR A 291 26.42 -0.18 -5.50
C TYR A 291 25.41 0.09 -4.38
N PHE A 292 25.13 -0.90 -3.54
CA PHE A 292 24.18 -0.75 -2.43
C PHE A 292 24.68 0.23 -1.36
N GLU A 293 25.98 0.26 -1.10
CA GLU A 293 26.62 1.24 -0.22
C GLU A 293 26.50 2.66 -0.79
N GLN A 294 26.68 2.82 -2.11
CA GLN A 294 26.46 4.11 -2.78
C GLN A 294 25.01 4.57 -2.71
N LEU A 295 24.03 3.65 -2.77
CA LEU A 295 22.62 3.98 -2.59
C LEU A 295 22.33 4.49 -1.18
N ILE A 296 22.92 3.86 -0.15
CA ILE A 296 22.79 4.34 1.24
C ILE A 296 23.35 5.76 1.36
N HIS A 297 24.56 6.03 0.84
CA HIS A 297 25.13 7.37 0.85
C HIS A 297 24.21 8.37 0.17
N ARG A 298 23.88 8.11 -1.09
CA ARG A 298 23.15 9.05 -1.95
C ARG A 298 21.74 9.34 -1.44
N TYR A 299 21.00 8.32 -1.05
CA TYR A 299 19.56 8.43 -0.78
C TYR A 299 19.20 8.44 0.69
N LEU A 300 19.96 7.79 1.57
CA LEU A 300 19.61 7.67 2.97
C LEU A 300 20.44 8.53 3.92
N LEU A 301 21.61 9.02 3.47
CA LEU A 301 22.51 9.88 4.27
C LEU A 301 22.57 11.32 3.78
N ASP A 302 22.81 11.51 2.47
CA ASP A 302 23.11 12.82 1.88
C ASP A 302 21.91 13.48 1.19
N ASN A 303 20.74 12.86 1.29
CA ASN A 303 19.51 13.32 0.66
C ASN A 303 18.73 14.27 1.61
N PRO A 304 18.49 15.54 1.21
CA PRO A 304 17.73 16.48 2.02
C PRO A 304 16.22 16.25 1.98
N HIS A 305 15.69 15.44 1.01
CA HIS A 305 14.28 15.13 0.92
C HIS A 305 13.91 14.04 1.94
N GLU A 306 14.01 14.41 3.19
CA GLU A 306 13.82 13.54 4.36
C GLU A 306 12.87 14.19 5.36
N ALA A 307 11.99 13.39 5.94
CA ALA A 307 11.09 13.77 7.00
C ALA A 307 11.26 12.89 8.24
N VAL A 308 11.53 13.52 9.38
CA VAL A 308 11.49 12.88 10.70
C VAL A 308 10.12 13.15 11.31
N ILE A 309 9.37 12.10 11.56
CA ILE A 309 8.00 12.21 12.08
C ILE A 309 7.91 11.58 13.47
N THR A 310 7.23 12.28 14.36
CA THR A 310 6.88 11.80 15.70
C THR A 310 5.36 11.74 15.80
N VAL A 311 4.80 10.55 16.03
CA VAL A 311 3.36 10.38 16.31
C VAL A 311 3.19 10.11 17.79
N ARG A 312 2.57 11.05 18.52
CA ARG A 312 2.45 11.00 19.98
C ARG A 312 1.04 10.61 20.41
N PRO A 313 0.92 9.77 21.44
CA PRO A 313 -0.38 9.52 22.07
C PRO A 313 -0.91 10.77 22.77
N ARG A 314 -2.20 11.06 22.58
CA ARG A 314 -2.93 12.10 23.31
C ARG A 314 -4.19 11.49 23.93
N VAL A 315 -4.28 11.59 25.26
CA VAL A 315 -5.41 11.03 26.01
C VAL A 315 -6.71 11.72 25.61
N ASN A 316 -7.73 10.92 25.32
CA ASN A 316 -9.11 11.35 25.04
C ASN A 316 -9.27 12.30 23.84
N GLN A 317 -8.34 12.34 22.89
CA GLN A 317 -8.42 13.21 21.71
C GLN A 317 -9.70 12.98 20.91
N THR A 318 -10.02 11.73 20.56
CA THR A 318 -11.25 11.40 19.80
C THR A 318 -12.51 11.81 20.55
N ALA A 319 -12.54 11.61 21.87
CA ALA A 319 -13.69 12.02 22.69
C ALA A 319 -13.86 13.56 22.73
N GLU A 320 -12.78 14.32 22.67
CA GLU A 320 -12.81 15.78 22.55
C GLU A 320 -13.32 16.21 21.16
N GLU A 321 -12.83 15.59 20.11
CA GLU A 321 -13.27 15.84 18.72
C GLU A 321 -14.75 15.53 18.54
N ASP A 322 -15.23 14.39 19.08
CA ASP A 322 -16.64 14.01 19.05
C ASP A 322 -17.54 15.00 19.80
N ARG A 323 -17.09 15.49 20.96
CA ARG A 323 -17.82 16.53 21.70
C ARG A 323 -17.89 17.84 20.91
N ASN A 324 -16.78 18.27 20.33
CA ASN A 324 -16.73 19.48 19.53
C ASN A 324 -17.66 19.37 18.29
N LEU A 325 -17.70 18.19 17.67
CA LEU A 325 -18.63 17.93 16.57
C LEU A 325 -20.09 17.99 17.05
N ALA A 326 -20.42 17.35 18.17
CA ALA A 326 -21.77 17.36 18.73
C ALA A 326 -22.23 18.79 19.07
N GLU A 327 -21.36 19.64 19.64
CA GLU A 327 -21.66 21.03 19.93
C GLU A 327 -21.87 21.84 18.64
N ARG A 328 -21.07 21.65 17.61
CA ARG A 328 -21.25 22.28 16.28
C ARG A 328 -22.60 21.87 15.68
N LEU A 329 -22.94 20.61 15.68
CA LEU A 329 -24.20 20.08 15.15
C LEU A 329 -25.40 20.60 15.95
N LYS A 330 -25.27 20.71 17.27
CA LYS A 330 -26.28 21.31 18.13
C LYS A 330 -26.52 22.78 17.78
N THR A 331 -25.44 23.55 17.65
CA THR A 331 -25.51 24.98 17.28
C THR A 331 -26.13 25.14 15.88
N TYR A 332 -25.76 24.30 14.94
CA TYR A 332 -26.36 24.28 13.60
C TYR A 332 -27.85 23.96 13.67
N LYS A 333 -28.26 22.95 14.43
CA LYS A 333 -29.66 22.61 14.63
C LYS A 333 -30.46 23.78 15.23
N GLU A 334 -29.90 24.48 16.21
CA GLU A 334 -30.52 25.61 16.85
C GLU A 334 -30.68 26.85 15.90
N SER A 335 -29.86 26.91 14.86
CA SER A 335 -29.97 27.94 13.82
C SER A 335 -31.04 27.67 12.77
N LEU A 336 -31.54 26.44 12.68
CA LEU A 336 -32.54 26.01 11.69
C LEU A 336 -33.95 26.35 12.17
N GLY A 337 -34.80 26.86 11.27
CA GLY A 337 -36.21 27.01 11.48
C GLY A 337 -36.96 25.67 11.54
N ARG A 338 -38.18 25.70 12.06
CA ARG A 338 -39.00 24.49 12.18
C ARG A 338 -39.24 23.80 10.82
N GLU A 339 -39.51 24.56 9.77
CA GLU A 339 -39.72 24.03 8.42
C GLU A 339 -38.46 23.34 7.86
N GLU A 340 -37.28 23.93 8.11
CA GLU A 340 -36.00 23.33 7.69
C GLU A 340 -35.69 22.01 8.41
N LEU A 341 -36.00 21.97 9.71
CA LEU A 341 -35.86 20.74 10.50
C LEU A 341 -36.80 19.60 10.01
N GLU A 342 -38.08 19.98 9.74
CA GLU A 342 -39.05 19.03 9.19
C GLU A 342 -38.64 18.55 7.79
N ALA A 343 -38.11 19.43 6.94
CA ALA A 343 -37.59 19.08 5.63
C ALA A 343 -36.36 18.15 5.71
N LEU A 344 -35.44 18.44 6.65
CA LEU A 344 -34.25 17.59 6.87
C LEU A 344 -34.66 16.18 7.34
N ALA A 345 -35.60 16.11 8.30
CA ALA A 345 -36.12 14.82 8.79
C ALA A 345 -36.85 14.03 7.70
N ALA A 346 -37.64 14.72 6.85
CA ALA A 346 -38.31 14.08 5.71
C ALA A 346 -37.32 13.54 4.67
N ARG A 347 -36.28 14.33 4.34
CA ARG A 347 -35.23 13.94 3.40
C ARG A 347 -34.42 12.75 3.92
N THR A 348 -34.08 12.74 5.20
CA THR A 348 -33.37 11.61 5.85
C THR A 348 -34.22 10.34 5.81
N ARG A 349 -35.52 10.45 6.03
CA ARG A 349 -36.45 9.31 5.96
C ARG A 349 -36.55 8.76 4.52
N GLN A 350 -36.72 9.65 3.55
CA GLN A 350 -36.78 9.28 2.15
C GLN A 350 -35.48 8.58 1.69
N LEU A 351 -34.30 9.06 2.15
CA LEU A 351 -33.03 8.43 1.85
C LEU A 351 -32.96 7.02 2.42
N LYS A 352 -33.37 6.82 3.67
CA LYS A 352 -33.42 5.49 4.29
C LYS A 352 -34.36 4.55 3.56
N GLU A 353 -35.56 5.00 3.23
CA GLU A 353 -36.54 4.21 2.46
C GLU A 353 -35.96 3.80 1.10
N TYR A 354 -35.28 4.72 0.38
CA TYR A 354 -34.61 4.42 -0.88
C TYR A 354 -33.46 3.41 -0.73
N GLN A 355 -32.67 3.49 0.34
CA GLN A 355 -31.56 2.57 0.59
C GLN A 355 -32.03 1.17 1.02
N GLU A 356 -33.17 1.09 1.67
CA GLU A 356 -33.78 -0.17 2.15
C GLU A 356 -34.74 -0.81 1.12
N GLU A 357 -35.06 -0.07 0.04
CA GLU A 357 -35.95 -0.59 -1.01
C GLU A 357 -35.27 -1.78 -1.72
N PRO A 358 -35.92 -2.98 -1.72
CA PRO A 358 -35.36 -4.12 -2.42
C PRO A 358 -35.28 -3.87 -3.93
N SER A 359 -34.20 -4.32 -4.54
CA SER A 359 -34.08 -4.31 -6.00
C SER A 359 -35.25 -5.04 -6.66
N GLN A 360 -35.74 -4.52 -7.77
CA GLN A 360 -36.83 -5.15 -8.52
C GLN A 360 -36.38 -6.52 -9.04
N GLN A 361 -37.29 -7.49 -9.05
CA GLN A 361 -36.99 -8.84 -9.51
C GLN A 361 -36.39 -8.87 -10.92
N GLU A 362 -36.91 -8.02 -11.82
CA GLU A 362 -36.43 -7.88 -13.19
C GLU A 362 -34.97 -7.43 -13.27
N ASP A 363 -34.50 -6.63 -12.31
CA ASP A 363 -33.09 -6.18 -12.25
C ASP A 363 -32.19 -7.25 -11.65
N LEU A 364 -32.68 -8.00 -10.66
CA LEU A 364 -31.97 -9.14 -10.10
C LEU A 364 -31.76 -10.26 -11.14
N GLU A 365 -32.74 -10.47 -12.02
CA GLU A 365 -32.65 -11.47 -13.10
C GLU A 365 -31.63 -11.11 -14.20
N LYS A 366 -31.23 -9.83 -14.32
CA LYS A 366 -30.14 -9.41 -15.21
C LYS A 366 -28.75 -9.81 -14.74
N ILE A 367 -28.61 -10.11 -13.43
CA ILE A 367 -27.34 -10.52 -12.87
C ILE A 367 -27.00 -11.94 -13.35
N PRO A 368 -25.86 -12.17 -14.03
CA PRO A 368 -25.48 -13.50 -14.47
C PRO A 368 -25.14 -14.36 -13.25
N MET A 369 -26.01 -15.30 -12.94
CA MET A 369 -25.82 -16.25 -11.86
C MET A 369 -25.27 -17.56 -12.39
N LEU A 370 -24.33 -18.17 -11.64
CA LEU A 370 -23.84 -19.50 -11.95
C LEU A 370 -25.03 -20.50 -11.98
N GLN A 371 -25.10 -21.27 -13.07
CA GLN A 371 -26.04 -22.35 -13.24
C GLN A 371 -25.37 -23.68 -12.87
N ARG A 372 -26.20 -24.70 -12.63
CA ARG A 372 -25.68 -26.03 -12.30
C ARG A 372 -24.77 -26.60 -13.42
N GLU A 373 -25.07 -26.21 -14.64
CA GLU A 373 -24.36 -26.63 -15.87
C GLU A 373 -22.97 -26.01 -15.97
N ASP A 374 -22.72 -24.87 -15.32
CA ASP A 374 -21.42 -24.19 -15.26
C ASP A 374 -20.43 -24.88 -14.29
N ILE A 375 -20.94 -25.80 -13.47
CA ILE A 375 -20.12 -26.58 -12.54
C ILE A 375 -19.61 -27.84 -13.26
N GLU A 376 -18.29 -27.93 -13.37
CA GLU A 376 -17.67 -29.15 -13.91
C GLU A 376 -18.06 -30.38 -13.10
N ARG A 377 -18.51 -31.44 -13.80
CA ARG A 377 -18.96 -32.69 -13.15
C ARG A 377 -17.79 -33.48 -12.56
N GLU A 378 -16.61 -33.31 -13.10
CA GLU A 378 -15.38 -33.97 -12.64
C GLU A 378 -14.45 -32.93 -12.04
N GLY A 379 -13.99 -33.15 -10.83
CA GLY A 379 -12.95 -32.34 -10.20
C GLY A 379 -11.64 -32.44 -10.97
N GLY A 380 -10.85 -31.37 -10.91
CA GLY A 380 -9.52 -31.36 -11.50
C GLY A 380 -8.67 -32.53 -11.01
N ARG A 381 -8.07 -33.27 -11.93
CA ARG A 381 -7.16 -34.39 -11.62
C ARG A 381 -5.74 -33.88 -11.57
N PHE A 382 -5.06 -34.16 -10.46
CA PHE A 382 -3.62 -33.95 -10.40
C PHE A 382 -2.91 -35.01 -11.26
N SER A 383 -2.14 -34.57 -12.25
CA SER A 383 -1.28 -35.44 -13.03
C SER A 383 0.02 -35.68 -12.27
N TYR A 384 0.31 -36.93 -11.95
CA TYR A 384 1.58 -37.33 -11.35
C TYR A 384 2.00 -38.74 -11.78
N GLU A 385 3.28 -38.98 -11.74
CA GLU A 385 3.89 -40.31 -11.95
C GLU A 385 4.51 -40.77 -10.63
N VAL A 386 4.36 -42.04 -10.33
CA VAL A 386 5.06 -42.68 -9.20
C VAL A 386 6.15 -43.56 -9.74
N LYS A 387 7.38 -43.32 -9.31
CA LYS A 387 8.57 -44.13 -9.64
C LYS A 387 9.24 -44.64 -8.36
N MET A 388 9.87 -45.81 -8.44
CA MET A 388 10.71 -46.32 -7.37
C MET A 388 12.17 -46.08 -7.76
N GLU A 389 12.90 -45.29 -6.97
CA GLU A 389 14.31 -45.01 -7.16
C GLU A 389 15.07 -45.40 -5.88
N ASP A 390 15.98 -46.38 -5.98
CA ASP A 390 16.77 -46.85 -4.84
C ASP A 390 15.96 -47.23 -3.59
N GLY A 391 14.77 -47.79 -3.78
CA GLY A 391 13.87 -48.17 -2.70
C GLY A 391 13.03 -47.02 -2.09
N VAL A 392 13.09 -45.83 -2.67
CA VAL A 392 12.30 -44.69 -2.28
C VAL A 392 11.21 -44.39 -3.32
N ASN A 393 9.98 -44.16 -2.86
CA ASN A 393 8.90 -43.71 -3.75
C ASN A 393 9.10 -42.26 -4.12
N VAL A 394 9.23 -41.98 -5.41
CA VAL A 394 9.31 -40.61 -5.97
C VAL A 394 8.00 -40.33 -6.68
N ILE A 395 7.29 -39.29 -6.22
CA ILE A 395 6.08 -38.76 -6.87
C ILE A 395 6.52 -37.54 -7.68
N HIS A 396 6.36 -37.59 -8.98
CA HIS A 396 6.75 -36.52 -9.89
C HIS A 396 5.51 -35.92 -10.56
N SER A 397 5.35 -34.61 -10.49
CA SER A 397 4.33 -33.84 -11.22
C SER A 397 5.02 -32.86 -12.18
N ASN A 398 4.73 -32.98 -13.47
CA ASN A 398 5.25 -32.07 -14.47
C ASN A 398 4.26 -30.89 -14.63
N LEU A 399 4.47 -29.83 -13.86
CA LEU A 399 3.67 -28.60 -13.87
C LEU A 399 4.49 -27.44 -14.40
N PHE A 400 3.82 -26.44 -14.97
CA PHE A 400 4.48 -25.19 -15.32
C PHE A 400 4.80 -24.42 -14.03
N THR A 401 6.08 -24.22 -13.75
CA THR A 401 6.58 -23.58 -12.51
C THR A 401 7.56 -22.44 -12.78
N SER A 402 7.52 -21.85 -13.97
CA SER A 402 8.45 -20.77 -14.38
C SER A 402 9.94 -21.14 -14.22
N GLY A 403 10.28 -22.45 -14.39
CA GLY A 403 11.63 -22.98 -14.26
C GLY A 403 12.10 -23.20 -12.82
N ILE A 404 11.19 -23.22 -11.85
CA ILE A 404 11.47 -23.54 -10.45
C ILE A 404 11.25 -25.05 -10.23
N GLY A 405 12.23 -25.73 -9.64
CA GLY A 405 12.08 -27.11 -9.17
C GLY A 405 11.66 -27.15 -7.70
N TYR A 406 10.53 -27.77 -7.39
CA TYR A 406 10.08 -27.98 -6.02
C TYR A 406 10.40 -29.40 -5.59
N LEU A 407 11.22 -29.55 -4.55
CA LEU A 407 11.56 -30.84 -3.94
C LEU A 407 11.00 -30.90 -2.52
N LYS A 408 10.11 -31.87 -2.26
CA LYS A 408 9.60 -32.18 -0.92
C LYS A 408 10.10 -33.55 -0.50
N VAL A 409 10.76 -33.63 0.65
CA VAL A 409 11.25 -34.89 1.23
C VAL A 409 10.46 -35.17 2.50
N LEU A 410 9.83 -36.34 2.54
CA LEU A 410 9.04 -36.81 3.68
C LEU A 410 9.81 -37.92 4.42
N PHE A 411 9.98 -37.76 5.71
CA PHE A 411 10.61 -38.76 6.58
C PHE A 411 9.56 -39.38 7.49
N ASP A 412 9.52 -40.72 7.55
CA ASP A 412 8.72 -41.41 8.56
C ASP A 412 9.45 -41.37 9.91
N THR A 413 8.88 -40.58 10.82
CA THR A 413 9.39 -40.40 12.18
C THR A 413 8.71 -41.29 13.22
N SER A 414 7.87 -42.25 12.81
CA SER A 414 7.12 -43.11 13.73
C SER A 414 8.01 -43.95 14.65
N ARG A 415 9.26 -44.15 14.27
CA ARG A 415 10.26 -44.93 15.04
C ARG A 415 11.28 -44.08 15.76
N VAL A 416 11.18 -42.75 15.70
CA VAL A 416 12.06 -41.87 16.47
C VAL A 416 11.56 -41.83 17.90
N PRO A 417 12.43 -42.13 18.90
CA PRO A 417 12.04 -42.02 20.30
C PRO A 417 11.58 -40.61 20.61
N VAL A 418 10.49 -40.49 21.33
CA VAL A 418 10.04 -39.20 21.92
C VAL A 418 10.82 -39.05 23.23
N GLU A 419 11.79 -38.12 23.28
CA GLU A 419 12.44 -37.74 24.57
C GLU A 419 11.54 -36.85 25.41
#